data_e407f5cd68ecd362204d02b87d6277cf
#
_entry.id   e407f5cd68ecd362204d02b87d6277cf
#
_cell.length_a   1.000
_cell.length_b   1.000
_cell.length_c   1.000
_cell.angle_alpha   90.00
_cell.angle_beta   90.00
_cell.angle_gamma   90.00
#
_symmetry.space_group_name_H-M   'P 1'
#
loop_
_entity.id
_entity.type
_entity.pdbx_description
1 polymer ?
#
loop_
_entity_poly.entity_id
_entity_poly.type
_entity_poly.pdbx_seq_one_letter_code
_entity_poly.pdbx_strand_id
1 'polypeptide(L)'
;VKPLALCLGLLLNACASRGGGPEPLDLVLERGEVVDGTGAPRVRADVGIRGDRIVSLGDLSSAPARRRIDVSGRVVTPGFIDLLGQSEFSVLIDGRAEAKIRQGITTVLHGEGESVAPVDPGALEEWRDLERFHLRIDWETLDGYWARLDRDRPAIRVATLVGAKSVRAFVLGRGNTRPAPDQLRRMQAEVEAGMRQGAFGVGSSLPYAVSRYATTDELVALAEAAGRHHGFYATHLRTEEDGVLDALDEAIEIGRRANVPVEIWHLKVWGKQNWGRMKDVVAHIARARAAGQDVSANVYPYLIAANRLATDVPAWASDGGREAMLARLRDPAQRRRVEEEIQARWAPGEPDRITLGGSLTGGVDEFTGKTLASVARELRLPPAAALVELVLRDHGNPMAFRAFGSEDDLVLALVQPWTSIGTDWGAPATDGPLADTRAHPRAFGTTARILGRYVREQHLLTLEEAVRKMTSLPAQRLGVPDLGVIRPGALADLVVLDPARVIDTATFERPASYPLGFD
;
A
#
# COMPACT_ATOMS: atom_id res chain seq x y z
N VAL A 1 15.06 -69.75 -0.16
CA VAL A 1 16.01 -69.71 -1.28
C VAL A 1 16.94 -68.55 -0.98
N LYS A 2 18.25 -68.85 -0.93
CA LYS A 2 19.33 -68.02 -0.41
C LYS A 2 19.55 -66.71 -1.17
N PRO A 3 20.06 -65.62 -0.53
CA PRO A 3 20.44 -64.40 -1.20
C PRO A 3 21.85 -64.48 -1.78
N LEU A 4 22.01 -63.94 -2.98
CA LEU A 4 23.29 -63.76 -3.68
C LEU A 4 23.88 -62.42 -3.23
N ALA A 5 25.06 -62.45 -2.60
CA ALA A 5 25.83 -61.27 -2.23
C ALA A 5 26.55 -60.75 -3.48
N LEU A 6 26.30 -59.48 -3.82
CA LEU A 6 27.03 -58.75 -4.85
C LEU A 6 27.99 -57.77 -4.16
N CYS A 7 29.28 -58.08 -4.15
CA CYS A 7 30.34 -57.15 -3.78
C CYS A 7 30.45 -56.04 -4.82
N LEU A 8 30.06 -54.82 -4.49
CA LEU A 8 30.34 -53.65 -5.29
C LEU A 8 31.53 -52.92 -4.68
N GLY A 9 32.66 -52.98 -5.40
CA GLY A 9 33.90 -52.31 -5.02
C GLY A 9 33.72 -50.78 -5.02
N LEU A 10 33.97 -50.15 -3.87
CA LEU A 10 34.10 -48.72 -3.74
C LEU A 10 35.44 -48.29 -4.41
N LEU A 11 35.35 -47.76 -5.63
CA LEU A 11 36.40 -46.91 -6.18
C LEU A 11 36.27 -45.54 -5.53
N LEU A 12 37.12 -45.30 -4.52
CA LEU A 12 37.39 -43.98 -3.98
C LEU A 12 38.07 -43.13 -5.05
N ASN A 13 37.30 -42.39 -5.83
CA ASN A 13 37.80 -41.27 -6.59
C ASN A 13 38.12 -40.15 -5.60
N ALA A 14 39.37 -40.07 -5.18
CA ALA A 14 39.95 -38.90 -4.51
C ALA A 14 39.96 -37.75 -5.54
N CYS A 15 38.84 -37.03 -5.68
CA CYS A 15 38.87 -35.69 -6.23
C CYS A 15 39.72 -34.84 -5.26
N ALA A 16 40.96 -34.57 -5.64
CA ALA A 16 41.79 -33.56 -5.06
C ALA A 16 41.00 -32.24 -5.11
N SER A 17 40.41 -31.84 -3.98
CA SER A 17 39.90 -30.48 -3.78
C SER A 17 41.08 -29.55 -3.97
N ARG A 18 41.14 -28.89 -5.14
CA ARG A 18 41.97 -27.70 -5.29
C ARG A 18 41.60 -26.79 -4.14
N GLY A 19 42.55 -26.45 -3.30
CA GLY A 19 42.42 -25.54 -2.17
C GLY A 19 42.03 -24.15 -2.65
N GLY A 20 40.72 -23.96 -2.89
CA GLY A 20 40.11 -22.67 -3.03
C GLY A 20 39.87 -22.15 -1.62
N GLY A 21 40.50 -21.06 -1.24
CA GLY A 21 40.08 -20.30 -0.05
C GLY A 21 38.59 -20.00 -0.09
N PRO A 22 37.98 -19.57 1.01
CA PRO A 22 36.56 -19.26 1.04
C PRO A 22 36.19 -18.28 -0.10
N GLU A 23 35.14 -18.60 -0.83
CA GLU A 23 34.67 -17.77 -1.94
C GLU A 23 34.38 -16.34 -1.44
N PRO A 24 34.91 -15.28 -2.12
CA PRO A 24 34.80 -13.93 -1.63
C PRO A 24 33.34 -13.48 -1.56
N LEU A 25 33.02 -12.65 -0.56
CA LEU A 25 31.75 -11.93 -0.48
C LEU A 25 31.65 -10.91 -1.64
N ASP A 26 30.48 -10.70 -2.17
CA ASP A 26 30.27 -9.68 -3.21
C ASP A 26 30.34 -8.28 -2.60
N LEU A 27 29.74 -8.11 -1.41
CA LEU A 27 29.71 -6.86 -0.67
C LEU A 27 29.81 -7.12 0.84
N VAL A 28 30.53 -6.26 1.54
CA VAL A 28 30.49 -6.13 3.00
C VAL A 28 30.10 -4.69 3.35
N LEU A 29 29.04 -4.54 4.15
CA LEU A 29 28.76 -3.30 4.88
C LEU A 29 29.48 -3.41 6.22
N GLU A 30 30.44 -2.53 6.49
CA GLU A 30 31.32 -2.67 7.65
C GLU A 30 31.21 -1.53 8.65
N ARG A 31 31.40 -1.85 9.94
CA ARG A 31 31.46 -0.88 11.04
C ARG A 31 30.16 -0.16 11.36
N GLY A 32 29.02 -0.65 10.88
CA GLY A 32 27.69 -0.10 11.19
C GLY A 32 27.06 -0.65 12.46
N GLU A 33 25.95 -0.06 12.84
CA GLU A 33 25.01 -0.64 13.80
C GLU A 33 23.90 -1.35 13.03
N VAL A 34 23.62 -2.61 13.33
CA VAL A 34 22.58 -3.41 12.67
C VAL A 34 21.32 -3.40 13.54
N VAL A 35 20.21 -2.94 12.97
CA VAL A 35 18.85 -3.13 13.48
C VAL A 35 18.20 -4.20 12.62
N ASP A 36 18.08 -5.40 13.15
CA ASP A 36 17.81 -6.62 12.38
C ASP A 36 16.35 -6.79 11.91
N GLY A 37 15.46 -5.86 12.26
CA GLY A 37 14.05 -5.90 11.92
C GLY A 37 13.16 -6.65 12.91
N THR A 38 13.72 -7.35 13.91
CA THR A 38 12.94 -8.13 14.88
C THR A 38 12.37 -7.31 16.03
N GLY A 39 12.85 -6.07 16.21
CA GLY A 39 12.60 -5.24 17.39
C GLY A 39 13.59 -5.47 18.53
N ALA A 40 14.54 -6.40 18.34
CA ALA A 40 15.64 -6.60 19.29
C ALA A 40 16.61 -5.40 19.30
N PRO A 41 17.33 -5.16 20.41
CA PRO A 41 18.34 -4.11 20.48
C PRO A 41 19.38 -4.23 19.36
N ARG A 42 19.78 -3.10 18.77
CA ARG A 42 20.80 -3.03 17.72
C ARG A 42 22.15 -3.56 18.22
N VAL A 43 22.93 -4.10 17.30
CA VAL A 43 24.25 -4.63 17.54
C VAL A 43 25.27 -4.07 16.54
N ARG A 44 26.53 -3.92 16.93
CA ARG A 44 27.63 -3.65 16.00
C ARG A 44 28.00 -4.94 15.29
N ALA A 45 27.87 -4.96 13.98
CA ALA A 45 28.24 -6.08 13.14
C ALA A 45 28.44 -5.63 11.70
N ASP A 46 29.33 -6.32 10.99
CA ASP A 46 29.42 -6.23 9.55
C ASP A 46 28.37 -7.16 8.91
N VAL A 47 27.87 -6.78 7.73
CA VAL A 47 26.91 -7.56 6.96
C VAL A 47 27.58 -8.03 5.67
N GLY A 48 27.73 -9.34 5.51
CA GLY A 48 28.32 -9.97 4.33
C GLY A 48 27.27 -10.50 3.39
N ILE A 49 27.37 -10.11 2.10
CA ILE A 49 26.39 -10.39 1.05
C ILE A 49 27.04 -11.18 -0.08
N ARG A 50 26.31 -12.18 -0.60
CA ARG A 50 26.65 -12.91 -1.81
C ARG A 50 25.39 -13.11 -2.66
N GLY A 51 25.44 -12.69 -3.93
CA GLY A 51 24.27 -12.61 -4.79
C GLY A 51 23.19 -11.70 -4.19
N ASP A 52 22.01 -12.21 -4.02
CA ASP A 52 20.86 -11.54 -3.42
C ASP A 52 20.64 -11.88 -1.93
N ARG A 53 21.59 -12.58 -1.28
CA ARG A 53 21.43 -13.09 0.09
C ARG A 53 22.47 -12.53 1.07
N ILE A 54 22.02 -12.31 2.29
CA ILE A 54 22.90 -12.14 3.45
C ILE A 54 23.48 -13.52 3.80
N VAL A 55 24.79 -13.64 3.84
CA VAL A 55 25.45 -14.93 4.11
C VAL A 55 26.20 -14.96 5.43
N SER A 56 26.55 -13.79 5.98
CA SER A 56 27.30 -13.71 7.24
C SER A 56 27.05 -12.39 7.98
N LEU A 57 27.13 -12.45 9.30
CA LEU A 57 27.06 -11.32 10.23
C LEU A 57 28.15 -11.46 11.28
N GLY A 58 28.73 -10.35 11.72
CA GLY A 58 29.76 -10.31 12.77
C GLY A 58 30.97 -9.53 12.35
N ASP A 59 32.17 -9.90 12.86
CA ASP A 59 33.43 -9.32 12.41
C ASP A 59 33.87 -9.96 11.09
N LEU A 60 33.78 -9.22 10.01
CA LEU A 60 34.19 -9.65 8.66
C LEU A 60 35.42 -8.90 8.16
N SER A 61 36.19 -8.27 9.05
CA SER A 61 37.37 -7.50 8.71
C SER A 61 38.41 -8.30 7.91
N SER A 62 38.57 -9.60 8.20
CA SER A 62 39.49 -10.53 7.51
C SER A 62 38.82 -11.31 6.37
N ALA A 63 37.50 -11.21 6.18
CA ALA A 63 36.81 -11.96 5.14
C ALA A 63 37.17 -11.41 3.76
N PRO A 64 37.47 -12.26 2.75
CA PRO A 64 37.69 -11.80 1.39
C PRO A 64 36.39 -11.25 0.82
N ALA A 65 36.43 -10.05 0.24
CA ALA A 65 35.29 -9.38 -0.35
C ALA A 65 35.68 -8.61 -1.62
N ARG A 66 34.78 -8.58 -2.61
CA ARG A 66 34.96 -7.81 -3.86
C ARG A 66 34.81 -6.32 -3.62
N ARG A 67 33.86 -5.94 -2.74
CA ARG A 67 33.56 -4.56 -2.39
C ARG A 67 33.30 -4.43 -0.89
N ARG A 68 33.77 -3.32 -0.31
CA ARG A 68 33.49 -2.94 1.07
C ARG A 68 32.93 -1.52 1.08
N ILE A 69 31.91 -1.30 1.89
CA ILE A 69 31.32 0.03 2.12
C ILE A 69 31.42 0.30 3.63
N ASP A 70 32.13 1.35 3.98
CA ASP A 70 32.20 1.85 5.34
C ASP A 70 30.88 2.56 5.69
N VAL A 71 30.14 2.01 6.64
CA VAL A 71 28.89 2.57 7.16
C VAL A 71 29.05 3.00 8.64
N SER A 72 30.25 3.43 9.03
CA SER A 72 30.52 3.98 10.37
C SER A 72 29.59 5.12 10.72
N GLY A 73 28.97 5.09 11.90
CA GLY A 73 28.00 6.08 12.35
C GLY A 73 26.64 5.99 11.67
N ARG A 74 26.42 4.94 10.90
CA ARG A 74 25.15 4.62 10.23
C ARG A 74 24.49 3.41 10.86
N VAL A 75 23.20 3.29 10.61
CA VAL A 75 22.41 2.11 10.94
C VAL A 75 22.08 1.36 9.65
N VAL A 76 22.29 0.03 9.69
CA VAL A 76 21.86 -0.89 8.61
C VAL A 76 20.58 -1.57 9.06
N THR A 77 19.53 -1.48 8.25
CA THR A 77 18.22 -2.10 8.49
C THR A 77 17.82 -2.96 7.30
N PRO A 78 16.85 -3.89 7.45
CA PRO A 78 16.20 -4.48 6.28
C PRO A 78 15.50 -3.40 5.44
N GLY A 79 15.30 -3.67 4.14
CA GLY A 79 14.44 -2.86 3.29
C GLY A 79 13.02 -2.77 3.83
N PHE A 80 12.42 -1.60 3.76
CA PHE A 80 11.07 -1.37 4.26
C PHE A 80 10.02 -1.95 3.32
N ILE A 81 8.91 -2.41 3.90
CA ILE A 81 7.78 -3.03 3.21
C ILE A 81 6.55 -2.18 3.43
N ASP A 82 5.98 -1.68 2.36
CA ASP A 82 4.79 -0.85 2.35
C ASP A 82 3.56 -1.71 1.99
N LEU A 83 2.72 -2.04 2.99
CA LEU A 83 1.52 -2.86 2.80
C LEU A 83 0.36 -2.11 2.12
N LEU A 84 0.52 -0.82 1.79
CA LEU A 84 -0.46 -0.03 1.05
C LEU A 84 0.28 0.92 0.10
N GLY A 85 0.92 0.35 -0.91
CA GLY A 85 1.86 1.05 -1.78
C GLY A 85 1.25 1.73 -2.99
N GLN A 86 0.05 1.38 -3.42
CA GLN A 86 -0.68 1.92 -4.58
C GLN A 86 0.20 2.19 -5.80
N SER A 87 1.13 1.28 -6.08
CA SER A 87 2.21 1.50 -7.06
C SER A 87 2.04 0.71 -8.35
N GLU A 88 0.94 0.01 -8.52
CA GLU A 88 0.64 -0.96 -9.59
C GLU A 88 0.93 -0.44 -11.00
N PHE A 89 0.62 0.82 -11.27
CA PHE A 89 0.86 1.46 -12.57
C PHE A 89 2.07 2.38 -12.54
N SER A 90 2.32 3.07 -11.42
CA SER A 90 3.41 4.03 -11.33
C SER A 90 4.79 3.39 -11.52
N VAL A 91 4.99 2.14 -11.10
CA VAL A 91 6.23 1.38 -11.33
C VAL A 91 6.43 0.94 -12.79
N LEU A 92 5.35 0.91 -13.59
CA LEU A 92 5.41 0.65 -15.03
C LEU A 92 5.60 1.94 -15.84
N ILE A 93 5.17 3.09 -15.30
CA ILE A 93 5.37 4.41 -15.90
C ILE A 93 6.79 4.89 -15.63
N ASP A 94 7.26 4.74 -14.40
CA ASP A 94 8.63 5.09 -13.99
C ASP A 94 9.19 4.00 -13.07
N GLY A 95 9.90 3.04 -13.67
CA GLY A 95 10.49 1.90 -12.96
C GLY A 95 11.55 2.26 -11.93
N ARG A 96 12.02 3.52 -11.89
CA ARG A 96 12.97 3.99 -10.85
C ARG A 96 12.34 3.97 -9.46
N ALA A 97 11.03 4.15 -9.35
CA ALA A 97 10.27 4.16 -8.09
C ALA A 97 10.92 5.03 -7.00
N GLU A 98 11.46 6.20 -7.37
CA GLU A 98 12.37 6.98 -6.52
C GLU A 98 11.74 7.43 -5.20
N ALA A 99 10.45 7.79 -5.19
CA ALA A 99 9.77 8.15 -3.94
C ALA A 99 9.75 7.00 -2.93
N LYS A 100 9.78 5.73 -3.40
CA LYS A 100 9.87 4.55 -2.54
C LYS A 100 11.30 4.28 -2.12
N ILE A 101 12.19 4.09 -3.09
CA ILE A 101 13.57 3.64 -2.81
C ILE A 101 14.34 4.66 -1.97
N ARG A 102 14.15 5.97 -2.20
CA ARG A 102 14.83 7.04 -1.45
C ARG A 102 14.33 7.24 -0.02
N GLN A 103 13.29 6.57 0.39
CA GLN A 103 12.86 6.48 1.78
C GLN A 103 12.98 5.06 2.34
N GLY A 104 13.79 4.21 1.69
CA GLY A 104 14.13 2.86 2.15
C GLY A 104 13.09 1.80 1.85
N ILE A 105 12.02 2.09 1.10
CA ILE A 105 11.00 1.10 0.73
C ILE A 105 11.49 0.30 -0.47
N THR A 106 11.67 -1.01 -0.27
CA THR A 106 12.14 -1.96 -1.30
C THR A 106 11.04 -2.90 -1.76
N THR A 107 9.92 -2.96 -1.04
CA THR A 107 8.78 -3.83 -1.36
C THR A 107 7.47 -3.08 -1.14
N VAL A 108 6.53 -3.23 -2.08
CA VAL A 108 5.19 -2.64 -1.98
C VAL A 108 4.11 -3.69 -2.21
N LEU A 109 3.01 -3.59 -1.45
CA LEU A 109 1.76 -4.31 -1.70
C LEU A 109 0.73 -3.33 -2.25
N HIS A 110 -0.02 -3.74 -3.26
CA HIS A 110 -1.16 -3.00 -3.80
C HIS A 110 -2.40 -3.88 -3.94
N GLY A 111 -3.50 -3.35 -4.49
CA GLY A 111 -4.76 -4.08 -4.64
C GLY A 111 -5.83 -3.64 -3.64
N GLU A 112 -5.88 -2.34 -3.31
CA GLU A 112 -6.91 -1.75 -2.44
C GLU A 112 -8.28 -1.73 -3.14
N GLY A 113 -8.97 -2.85 -3.05
CA GLY A 113 -10.30 -3.06 -3.65
C GLY A 113 -10.29 -3.22 -5.17
N GLU A 114 -9.40 -2.55 -5.87
CA GLU A 114 -9.14 -2.71 -7.30
C GLU A 114 -7.75 -3.33 -7.49
N SER A 115 -7.66 -4.31 -8.37
CA SER A 115 -6.41 -4.96 -8.74
C SER A 115 -6.19 -4.88 -10.24
N VAL A 116 -4.95 -5.08 -10.68
CA VAL A 116 -4.56 -5.07 -12.09
C VAL A 116 -5.15 -6.23 -12.91
N ALA A 117 -5.73 -7.22 -12.24
CA ALA A 117 -6.45 -8.36 -12.82
C ALA A 117 -7.43 -8.94 -11.78
N PRO A 118 -8.56 -9.60 -12.21
CA PRO A 118 -8.99 -9.72 -13.60
C PRO A 118 -9.39 -8.36 -14.19
N VAL A 119 -9.23 -8.21 -15.50
CA VAL A 119 -9.48 -6.95 -16.20
C VAL A 119 -10.89 -6.97 -16.81
N ASP A 120 -11.76 -6.05 -16.38
CA ASP A 120 -13.09 -5.84 -16.99
C ASP A 120 -13.06 -4.66 -17.99
N PRO A 121 -13.99 -4.62 -18.96
CA PRO A 121 -14.01 -3.55 -19.98
C PRO A 121 -14.09 -2.14 -19.39
N GLY A 122 -14.77 -1.96 -18.25
CA GLY A 122 -14.86 -0.66 -17.60
C GLY A 122 -13.56 -0.24 -16.92
N ALA A 123 -12.75 -1.21 -16.44
CA ALA A 123 -11.41 -0.92 -15.96
C ALA A 123 -10.50 -0.43 -17.08
N LEU A 124 -10.54 -1.07 -18.26
CA LEU A 124 -9.79 -0.61 -19.43
C LEU A 124 -10.18 0.82 -19.83
N GLU A 125 -11.46 1.17 -19.73
CA GLU A 125 -11.95 2.53 -20.00
C GLU A 125 -11.36 3.53 -18.98
N GLU A 126 -11.40 3.19 -17.70
CA GLU A 126 -10.84 4.03 -16.63
C GLU A 126 -9.32 4.17 -16.76
N TRP A 127 -8.61 3.12 -17.18
CA TRP A 127 -7.16 3.10 -17.32
C TRP A 127 -6.64 3.74 -18.61
N ARG A 128 -7.51 4.15 -19.55
CA ARG A 128 -7.11 4.98 -20.70
C ARG A 128 -6.42 6.28 -20.29
N ASP A 129 -6.74 6.81 -19.11
CA ASP A 129 -6.07 7.98 -18.57
C ASP A 129 -4.54 7.77 -18.41
N LEU A 130 -4.09 6.51 -18.30
CA LEU A 130 -2.68 6.13 -18.23
C LEU A 130 -1.94 6.25 -19.57
N GLU A 131 -2.66 6.33 -20.70
CA GLU A 131 -2.05 6.54 -22.02
C GLU A 131 -1.31 7.88 -22.12
N ARG A 132 -1.72 8.87 -21.31
CA ARG A 132 -0.96 10.14 -21.14
C ARG A 132 0.50 9.90 -20.75
N PHE A 133 0.77 8.82 -20.02
CA PHE A 133 2.09 8.40 -19.56
C PHE A 133 2.70 7.30 -20.46
N HIS A 134 2.16 7.11 -21.67
CA HIS A 134 2.56 6.05 -22.61
C HIS A 134 2.40 4.62 -22.05
N LEU A 135 1.60 4.43 -20.99
CA LEU A 135 1.28 3.12 -20.45
C LEU A 135 0.02 2.57 -21.12
N ARG A 136 0.18 1.45 -21.80
CA ARG A 136 -0.93 0.63 -22.31
C ARG A 136 -1.02 -0.65 -21.53
N ILE A 137 -2.24 -1.06 -21.22
CA ILE A 137 -2.51 -2.34 -20.57
C ILE A 137 -2.46 -3.42 -21.64
N ASP A 138 -1.49 -4.32 -21.53
CA ASP A 138 -1.23 -5.44 -22.47
C ASP A 138 -1.35 -6.81 -21.77
N TRP A 139 -2.05 -6.88 -20.66
CA TRP A 139 -2.34 -8.09 -19.89
C TRP A 139 -3.81 -8.18 -19.50
N GLU A 140 -4.29 -9.41 -19.19
CA GLU A 140 -5.65 -9.70 -18.69
C GLU A 140 -5.62 -10.43 -17.34
N THR A 141 -4.49 -11.04 -17.00
CA THR A 141 -4.28 -11.88 -15.81
C THR A 141 -3.10 -11.38 -14.98
N LEU A 142 -2.97 -11.85 -13.75
CA LEU A 142 -1.78 -11.53 -12.92
C LEU A 142 -0.50 -12.10 -13.53
N ASP A 143 -0.52 -13.29 -14.14
CA ASP A 143 0.66 -13.83 -14.83
C ASP A 143 1.15 -12.90 -15.97
N GLY A 144 0.21 -12.30 -16.71
CA GLY A 144 0.53 -11.29 -17.72
C GLY A 144 1.14 -10.02 -17.12
N TYR A 145 0.62 -9.57 -15.98
CA TYR A 145 1.17 -8.43 -15.26
C TYR A 145 2.59 -8.73 -14.72
N TRP A 146 2.82 -9.93 -14.16
CA TRP A 146 4.16 -10.34 -13.72
C TRP A 146 5.16 -10.39 -14.87
N ALA A 147 4.76 -10.94 -16.02
CA ALA A 147 5.59 -10.95 -17.21
C ALA A 147 5.93 -9.53 -17.70
N ARG A 148 5.01 -8.57 -17.51
CA ARG A 148 5.25 -7.15 -17.80
C ARG A 148 6.28 -6.56 -16.82
N LEU A 149 6.16 -6.80 -15.52
CA LEU A 149 7.12 -6.33 -14.51
C LEU A 149 8.50 -6.96 -14.73
N ASP A 150 8.59 -8.24 -15.04
CA ASP A 150 9.86 -8.93 -15.34
C ASP A 150 10.59 -8.34 -16.54
N ARG A 151 9.83 -7.87 -17.54
CA ARG A 151 10.39 -7.15 -18.70
C ARG A 151 10.87 -5.75 -18.32
N ASP A 152 10.06 -4.98 -17.58
CA ASP A 152 10.30 -3.57 -17.29
C ASP A 152 11.24 -3.39 -16.09
N ARG A 153 11.38 -4.38 -15.21
CA ARG A 153 12.33 -4.45 -14.07
C ARG A 153 12.34 -3.21 -13.18
N PRO A 154 11.25 -2.90 -12.48
CA PRO A 154 11.24 -1.79 -11.55
C PRO A 154 12.26 -1.98 -10.41
N ALA A 155 12.70 -0.87 -9.80
CA ALA A 155 13.71 -0.83 -8.76
C ALA A 155 13.26 -1.46 -7.42
N ILE A 156 11.98 -1.75 -7.26
CA ILE A 156 11.37 -2.32 -6.04
C ILE A 156 10.60 -3.59 -6.35
N ARG A 157 10.44 -4.44 -5.32
CA ARG A 157 9.58 -5.62 -5.40
C ARG A 157 8.10 -5.21 -5.33
N VAL A 158 7.28 -5.90 -6.09
CA VAL A 158 5.84 -5.66 -6.16
C VAL A 158 5.09 -6.90 -5.71
N ALA A 159 4.12 -6.72 -4.82
CA ALA A 159 3.16 -7.72 -4.39
C ALA A 159 1.74 -7.19 -4.63
N THR A 160 0.75 -8.07 -4.77
CA THR A 160 -0.64 -7.66 -4.99
C THR A 160 -1.63 -8.51 -4.20
N LEU A 161 -2.81 -7.92 -3.98
CA LEU A 161 -4.03 -8.65 -3.63
C LEU A 161 -4.94 -8.75 -4.86
N VAL A 162 -5.87 -9.67 -4.84
CA VAL A 162 -7.00 -9.70 -5.77
C VAL A 162 -8.04 -8.69 -5.27
N GLY A 163 -8.40 -7.72 -6.10
CA GLY A 163 -9.37 -6.69 -5.73
C GLY A 163 -10.81 -7.21 -5.78
N ALA A 164 -11.54 -7.13 -4.67
CA ALA A 164 -12.94 -7.52 -4.62
C ALA A 164 -13.81 -6.72 -5.61
N LYS A 165 -13.51 -5.42 -5.83
CA LYS A 165 -14.13 -4.59 -6.86
C LYS A 165 -13.88 -5.15 -8.26
N SER A 166 -12.63 -5.52 -8.57
CA SER A 166 -12.24 -6.05 -9.88
C SER A 166 -12.95 -7.37 -10.18
N VAL A 167 -12.98 -8.30 -9.23
CA VAL A 167 -13.70 -9.58 -9.34
C VAL A 167 -15.19 -9.35 -9.52
N ARG A 168 -15.79 -8.45 -8.73
CA ARG A 168 -17.22 -8.12 -8.81
C ARG A 168 -17.56 -7.51 -10.17
N ALA A 169 -16.79 -6.53 -10.62
CA ALA A 169 -17.00 -5.87 -11.91
C ALA A 169 -16.84 -6.83 -13.09
N PHE A 170 -15.87 -7.74 -13.01
CA PHE A 170 -15.62 -8.76 -14.03
C PHE A 170 -16.78 -9.75 -14.19
N VAL A 171 -17.41 -10.15 -13.08
CA VAL A 171 -18.48 -11.19 -13.11
C VAL A 171 -19.87 -10.58 -13.22
N LEU A 172 -20.15 -9.47 -12.53
CA LEU A 172 -21.48 -8.86 -12.37
C LEU A 172 -21.65 -7.57 -13.16
N GLY A 173 -20.55 -6.98 -13.68
CA GLY A 173 -20.55 -5.61 -14.16
C GLY A 173 -20.53 -4.60 -13.00
N ARG A 174 -20.72 -3.32 -13.33
CA ARG A 174 -20.49 -2.21 -12.41
C ARG A 174 -21.75 -1.70 -11.68
N GLY A 175 -22.89 -2.37 -11.87
CA GLY A 175 -24.16 -2.02 -11.23
C GLY A 175 -24.31 -2.60 -9.82
N ASN A 176 -25.31 -2.08 -9.09
CA ASN A 176 -25.70 -2.58 -7.77
C ASN A 176 -26.53 -3.88 -7.90
N THR A 177 -25.90 -4.97 -8.29
CA THR A 177 -26.53 -6.28 -8.50
C THR A 177 -26.06 -7.27 -7.44
N ARG A 178 -26.95 -8.01 -6.80
CA ARG A 178 -26.58 -9.13 -5.93
C ARG A 178 -26.16 -10.32 -6.78
N PRO A 179 -25.04 -11.00 -6.45
CA PRO A 179 -24.64 -12.21 -7.16
C PRO A 179 -25.63 -13.36 -6.95
N ALA A 180 -26.00 -14.02 -8.04
CA ALA A 180 -26.62 -15.34 -7.96
C ALA A 180 -25.58 -16.38 -7.47
N PRO A 181 -26.01 -17.55 -6.96
CA PRO A 181 -25.08 -18.55 -6.41
C PRO A 181 -23.98 -19.03 -7.39
N ASP A 182 -24.30 -19.12 -8.68
CA ASP A 182 -23.33 -19.48 -9.72
C ASP A 182 -22.36 -18.32 -10.02
N GLN A 183 -22.84 -17.07 -10.00
CA GLN A 183 -22.01 -15.89 -10.13
C GLN A 183 -21.05 -15.74 -8.94
N LEU A 184 -21.54 -16.00 -7.71
CA LEU A 184 -20.66 -15.97 -6.53
C LEU A 184 -19.56 -17.05 -6.61
N ARG A 185 -19.88 -18.24 -7.09
CA ARG A 185 -18.87 -19.28 -7.34
C ARG A 185 -17.85 -18.86 -8.41
N ARG A 186 -18.29 -18.14 -9.46
CA ARG A 186 -17.36 -17.58 -10.45
C ARG A 186 -16.45 -16.52 -9.83
N MET A 187 -16.98 -15.64 -8.99
CA MET A 187 -16.17 -14.65 -8.26
C MET A 187 -15.13 -15.33 -7.36
N GLN A 188 -15.50 -16.40 -6.64
CA GLN A 188 -14.54 -17.20 -5.86
C GLN A 188 -13.45 -17.83 -6.74
N ALA A 189 -13.83 -18.35 -7.91
CA ALA A 189 -12.88 -18.93 -8.86
C ALA A 189 -11.86 -17.90 -9.40
N GLU A 190 -12.27 -16.66 -9.63
CA GLU A 190 -11.36 -15.57 -10.02
C GLU A 190 -10.38 -15.23 -8.89
N VAL A 191 -10.85 -15.17 -7.62
CA VAL A 191 -9.94 -15.00 -6.47
C VAL A 191 -8.93 -16.15 -6.42
N GLU A 192 -9.37 -17.41 -6.52
CA GLU A 192 -8.46 -18.57 -6.53
C GLU A 192 -7.47 -18.55 -7.71
N ALA A 193 -7.91 -18.08 -8.87
CA ALA A 193 -7.01 -17.93 -10.03
C ALA A 193 -5.91 -16.91 -9.72
N GLY A 194 -6.26 -15.75 -9.18
CA GLY A 194 -5.28 -14.75 -8.75
C GLY A 194 -4.34 -15.25 -7.67
N MET A 195 -4.85 -16.01 -6.69
CA MET A 195 -4.02 -16.63 -5.65
C MET A 195 -3.02 -17.63 -6.23
N ARG A 196 -3.44 -18.47 -7.18
CA ARG A 196 -2.52 -19.41 -7.88
C ARG A 196 -1.46 -18.68 -8.71
N GLN A 197 -1.74 -17.47 -9.17
CA GLN A 197 -0.83 -16.59 -9.91
C GLN A 197 0.02 -15.70 -8.99
N GLY A 198 0.00 -15.91 -7.67
CA GLY A 198 0.91 -15.26 -6.73
C GLY A 198 0.33 -14.06 -5.98
N ALA A 199 -0.97 -13.83 -5.99
CA ALA A 199 -1.59 -12.86 -5.09
C ALA A 199 -1.51 -13.32 -3.62
N PHE A 200 -1.47 -12.36 -2.68
CA PHE A 200 -1.32 -12.62 -1.25
C PHE A 200 -2.65 -12.69 -0.48
N GLY A 201 -3.76 -12.41 -1.13
CA GLY A 201 -5.07 -12.39 -0.48
C GLY A 201 -6.09 -11.63 -1.32
N VAL A 202 -7.18 -11.19 -0.68
CA VAL A 202 -8.22 -10.37 -1.29
C VAL A 202 -8.32 -9.02 -0.59
N GLY A 203 -8.41 -7.94 -1.38
CA GLY A 203 -8.53 -6.56 -0.91
C GLY A 203 -9.90 -5.96 -1.22
N SER A 204 -10.44 -5.16 -0.31
CA SER A 204 -11.68 -4.39 -0.53
C SER A 204 -11.53 -2.91 -0.17
N SER A 205 -12.34 -2.05 -0.80
CA SER A 205 -12.33 -0.61 -0.57
C SER A 205 -13.79 -0.14 -0.54
N LEU A 206 -14.45 -0.36 0.59
CA LEU A 206 -15.92 -0.41 0.70
C LEU A 206 -16.65 0.94 0.62
N PRO A 207 -16.04 2.12 0.82
CA PRO A 207 -16.74 3.39 0.61
C PRO A 207 -17.04 3.71 -0.86
N TYR A 208 -16.25 3.14 -1.78
CA TYR A 208 -16.25 3.54 -3.19
C TYR A 208 -17.26 2.78 -4.04
N ALA A 209 -17.68 3.39 -5.17
CA ALA A 209 -18.59 2.78 -6.13
C ALA A 209 -18.09 1.41 -6.60
N VAL A 210 -19.01 0.52 -6.87
CA VAL A 210 -18.90 -0.91 -7.13
C VAL A 210 -18.56 -1.69 -5.85
N SER A 211 -17.49 -1.35 -5.11
CA SER A 211 -17.14 -2.03 -3.86
C SER A 211 -18.22 -1.93 -2.79
N ARG A 212 -18.86 -0.77 -2.66
CA ARG A 212 -19.91 -0.52 -1.63
C ARG A 212 -21.12 -1.43 -1.74
N TYR A 213 -21.35 -2.04 -2.90
CA TYR A 213 -22.49 -2.93 -3.13
C TYR A 213 -22.24 -4.35 -2.58
N ALA A 214 -20.98 -4.69 -2.31
CA ALA A 214 -20.64 -5.98 -1.75
C ALA A 214 -21.25 -6.13 -0.35
N THR A 215 -21.96 -7.24 -0.14
CA THR A 215 -22.46 -7.62 1.19
C THR A 215 -21.37 -8.29 1.99
N THR A 216 -21.53 -8.33 3.32
CA THR A 216 -20.63 -9.08 4.21
C THR A 216 -20.50 -10.55 3.78
N ASP A 217 -21.62 -11.19 3.39
CA ASP A 217 -21.61 -12.60 2.94
C ASP A 217 -20.81 -12.78 1.63
N GLU A 218 -20.92 -11.82 0.70
CA GLU A 218 -20.11 -11.83 -0.52
C GLU A 218 -18.62 -11.73 -0.19
N LEU A 219 -18.24 -10.80 0.70
CA LEU A 219 -16.85 -10.61 1.12
C LEU A 219 -16.30 -11.81 1.88
N VAL A 220 -17.12 -12.45 2.72
CA VAL A 220 -16.75 -13.73 3.37
C VAL A 220 -16.43 -14.78 2.32
N ALA A 221 -17.29 -14.96 1.32
CA ALA A 221 -17.06 -15.95 0.27
C ALA A 221 -15.76 -15.72 -0.51
N LEU A 222 -15.42 -14.44 -0.81
CA LEU A 222 -14.17 -14.10 -1.46
C LEU A 222 -12.95 -14.33 -0.52
N ALA A 223 -13.07 -13.96 0.75
CA ALA A 223 -12.03 -14.18 1.75
C ALA A 223 -11.77 -15.67 1.98
N GLU A 224 -12.82 -16.52 2.02
CA GLU A 224 -12.69 -17.98 2.07
C GLU A 224 -11.91 -18.53 0.87
N ALA A 225 -12.16 -17.99 -0.33
CA ALA A 225 -11.44 -18.39 -1.53
C ALA A 225 -9.94 -18.08 -1.42
N ALA A 226 -9.59 -16.89 -0.89
CA ALA A 226 -8.20 -16.54 -0.61
C ALA A 226 -7.60 -17.41 0.52
N GLY A 227 -8.38 -17.70 1.56
CA GLY A 227 -7.97 -18.52 2.70
C GLY A 227 -7.58 -19.95 2.35
N ARG A 228 -8.22 -20.56 1.32
CA ARG A 228 -7.83 -21.88 0.78
C ARG A 228 -6.39 -21.90 0.24
N HIS A 229 -5.82 -20.73 -0.05
CA HIS A 229 -4.46 -20.54 -0.52
C HIS A 229 -3.58 -19.81 0.52
N HIS A 230 -3.95 -19.84 1.80
CA HIS A 230 -3.25 -19.16 2.90
C HIS A 230 -3.18 -17.63 2.78
N GLY A 231 -4.09 -17.04 2.02
CA GLY A 231 -4.20 -15.59 1.87
C GLY A 231 -4.91 -14.93 3.05
N PHE A 232 -4.88 -13.59 3.05
CA PHE A 232 -5.55 -12.77 4.05
C PHE A 232 -6.60 -11.85 3.42
N TYR A 233 -7.47 -11.27 4.24
CA TYR A 233 -8.41 -10.22 3.85
C TYR A 233 -7.89 -8.86 4.28
N ALA A 234 -7.81 -7.90 3.35
CA ALA A 234 -7.45 -6.53 3.65
C ALA A 234 -8.58 -5.57 3.25
N THR A 235 -8.76 -4.48 4.00
CA THR A 235 -9.89 -3.60 3.74
C THR A 235 -9.64 -2.14 4.11
N HIS A 236 -10.03 -1.25 3.19
CA HIS A 236 -10.52 0.08 3.54
C HIS A 236 -11.92 -0.10 4.12
N LEU A 237 -12.11 0.26 5.37
CA LEU A 237 -13.39 0.06 6.09
C LEU A 237 -14.57 0.70 5.35
N ARG A 238 -15.78 0.16 5.52
CA ARG A 238 -17.00 0.67 4.88
C ARG A 238 -17.29 2.13 5.22
N THR A 239 -16.91 2.53 6.43
CA THR A 239 -16.89 3.94 6.86
C THR A 239 -15.81 4.12 7.93
N GLU A 240 -15.19 5.29 7.94
CA GLU A 240 -14.22 5.72 8.93
C GLU A 240 -14.77 6.87 9.78
N GLU A 241 -16.06 7.19 9.61
CA GLU A 241 -16.79 8.26 10.29
C GLU A 241 -17.55 7.72 11.52
N ASP A 242 -18.76 8.21 11.78
CA ASP A 242 -19.59 7.87 12.94
C ASP A 242 -19.82 6.36 13.11
N GLY A 243 -19.91 5.61 12.00
CA GLY A 243 -20.08 4.16 11.96
C GLY A 243 -18.80 3.34 11.97
N VAL A 244 -17.65 3.90 12.32
CA VAL A 244 -16.34 3.23 12.22
C VAL A 244 -16.27 1.93 13.02
N LEU A 245 -16.93 1.84 14.17
CA LEU A 245 -16.91 0.62 14.99
C LEU A 245 -17.71 -0.51 14.33
N ASP A 246 -18.87 -0.21 13.76
CA ASP A 246 -19.67 -1.19 13.02
C ASP A 246 -18.92 -1.70 11.77
N ALA A 247 -18.24 -0.81 11.08
CA ALA A 247 -17.41 -1.16 9.92
C ALA A 247 -16.19 -2.00 10.30
N LEU A 248 -15.60 -1.75 11.47
CA LEU A 248 -14.52 -2.55 12.02
C LEU A 248 -15.03 -3.95 12.44
N ASP A 249 -16.19 -4.02 13.10
CA ASP A 249 -16.82 -5.30 13.46
C ASP A 249 -17.18 -6.12 12.22
N GLU A 250 -17.62 -5.49 11.12
CA GLU A 250 -17.81 -6.14 9.82
C GLU A 250 -16.49 -6.77 9.31
N ALA A 251 -15.40 -6.02 9.32
CA ALA A 251 -14.11 -6.53 8.86
C ALA A 251 -13.59 -7.71 9.72
N ILE A 252 -13.74 -7.61 11.04
CA ILE A 252 -13.39 -8.66 12.00
C ILE A 252 -14.27 -9.90 11.76
N GLU A 253 -15.57 -9.72 11.56
CA GLU A 253 -16.53 -10.81 11.30
C GLU A 253 -16.23 -11.53 9.96
N ILE A 254 -15.84 -10.78 8.91
CA ILE A 254 -15.42 -11.38 7.64
C ILE A 254 -14.21 -12.31 7.86
N GLY A 255 -13.17 -11.82 8.54
CA GLY A 255 -12.00 -12.63 8.84
C GLY A 255 -12.31 -13.86 9.70
N ARG A 256 -13.16 -13.69 10.71
CA ARG A 256 -13.60 -14.77 11.60
C ARG A 256 -14.36 -15.86 10.85
N ARG A 257 -15.33 -15.48 10.01
CA ARG A 257 -16.15 -16.44 9.24
C ARG A 257 -15.34 -17.14 8.17
N ALA A 258 -14.48 -16.39 7.47
CA ALA A 258 -13.61 -16.95 6.44
C ALA A 258 -12.37 -17.67 7.00
N ASN A 259 -12.12 -17.58 8.32
CA ASN A 259 -10.93 -18.12 8.99
C ASN A 259 -9.62 -17.65 8.34
N VAL A 260 -9.50 -16.34 8.11
CA VAL A 260 -8.32 -15.69 7.53
C VAL A 260 -7.84 -14.53 8.39
N PRO A 261 -6.54 -14.18 8.34
CA PRO A 261 -6.05 -12.95 8.93
C PRO A 261 -6.71 -11.71 8.29
N VAL A 262 -6.81 -10.63 9.07
CA VAL A 262 -7.37 -9.33 8.63
C VAL A 262 -6.33 -8.23 8.72
N GLU A 263 -6.23 -7.43 7.67
CA GLU A 263 -5.45 -6.19 7.64
C GLU A 263 -6.38 -5.00 7.43
N ILE A 264 -6.43 -4.08 8.39
CA ILE A 264 -7.18 -2.82 8.26
C ILE A 264 -6.24 -1.78 7.67
N TRP A 265 -6.52 -1.30 6.46
CA TRP A 265 -5.70 -0.30 5.80
C TRP A 265 -5.90 1.09 6.41
N HIS A 266 -4.81 1.86 6.45
CA HIS A 266 -4.73 3.28 6.85
C HIS A 266 -5.67 3.64 7.99
N LEU A 267 -5.61 2.85 9.09
CA LEU A 267 -6.51 2.96 10.23
C LEU A 267 -6.62 4.41 10.73
N LYS A 268 -7.81 4.97 10.65
CA LYS A 268 -8.12 6.33 11.08
C LYS A 268 -9.57 6.48 11.50
N VAL A 269 -9.86 7.56 12.18
CA VAL A 269 -11.23 8.01 12.48
C VAL A 269 -11.43 9.37 11.84
N TRP A 270 -12.46 9.49 11.02
CA TRP A 270 -12.72 10.68 10.23
C TRP A 270 -13.72 11.62 10.89
N GLY A 271 -13.41 12.92 10.82
CA GLY A 271 -14.31 14.00 11.26
C GLY A 271 -14.06 14.45 12.69
N LYS A 272 -14.10 15.78 12.89
CA LYS A 272 -13.78 16.42 14.19
C LYS A 272 -14.68 15.94 15.32
N GLN A 273 -15.95 15.60 15.01
CA GLN A 273 -16.91 15.06 15.99
C GLN A 273 -16.51 13.68 16.52
N ASN A 274 -15.63 12.98 15.80
CA ASN A 274 -15.17 11.64 16.13
C ASN A 274 -13.76 11.61 16.78
N TRP A 275 -13.11 12.75 16.94
CA TRP A 275 -11.78 12.78 17.57
C TRP A 275 -11.79 12.18 18.97
N GLY A 276 -10.79 11.38 19.28
CA GLY A 276 -10.66 10.62 20.52
C GLY A 276 -11.35 9.25 20.50
N ARG A 277 -12.05 8.87 19.42
CA ARG A 277 -12.66 7.52 19.28
C ARG A 277 -11.66 6.44 18.86
N MET A 278 -10.45 6.79 18.48
CA MET A 278 -9.40 5.81 18.19
C MET A 278 -9.14 4.86 19.37
N LYS A 279 -9.33 5.32 20.63
CA LYS A 279 -9.26 4.45 21.81
C LYS A 279 -10.25 3.28 21.75
N ASP A 280 -11.46 3.52 21.24
CA ASP A 280 -12.49 2.49 21.12
C ASP A 280 -12.16 1.52 19.98
N VAL A 281 -11.65 2.05 18.85
CA VAL A 281 -11.15 1.26 17.71
C VAL A 281 -10.01 0.32 18.13
N VAL A 282 -9.01 0.85 18.83
CA VAL A 282 -7.89 0.06 19.37
C VAL A 282 -8.40 -1.01 20.34
N ALA A 283 -9.35 -0.68 21.22
CA ALA A 283 -9.95 -1.63 22.17
C ALA A 283 -10.71 -2.76 21.43
N HIS A 284 -11.39 -2.47 20.31
CA HIS A 284 -12.07 -3.50 19.49
C HIS A 284 -11.05 -4.45 18.87
N ILE A 285 -10.01 -3.94 18.23
CA ILE A 285 -8.95 -4.78 17.66
C ILE A 285 -8.27 -5.62 18.75
N ALA A 286 -7.95 -5.01 19.90
CA ALA A 286 -7.32 -5.72 21.02
C ALA A 286 -8.18 -6.88 21.54
N ARG A 287 -9.52 -6.68 21.63
CA ARG A 287 -10.46 -7.77 22.01
C ARG A 287 -10.47 -8.91 21.00
N ALA A 288 -10.54 -8.60 19.70
CA ALA A 288 -10.51 -9.61 18.64
C ALA A 288 -9.20 -10.43 18.70
N ARG A 289 -8.06 -9.75 18.88
CA ARG A 289 -6.74 -10.38 19.04
C ARG A 289 -6.66 -11.25 20.30
N ALA A 290 -7.20 -10.78 21.43
CA ALA A 290 -7.26 -11.55 22.67
C ALA A 290 -8.14 -12.79 22.53
N ALA A 291 -9.15 -12.77 21.66
CA ALA A 291 -9.97 -13.92 21.29
C ALA A 291 -9.29 -14.87 20.27
N GLY A 292 -8.03 -14.61 19.89
CA GLY A 292 -7.23 -15.46 19.01
C GLY A 292 -7.33 -15.12 17.52
N GLN A 293 -8.01 -14.03 17.14
CA GLN A 293 -8.12 -13.63 15.77
C GLN A 293 -6.90 -12.78 15.34
N ASP A 294 -6.30 -13.10 14.21
CA ASP A 294 -5.19 -12.33 13.65
C ASP A 294 -5.71 -11.07 12.92
N VAL A 295 -5.75 -9.96 13.64
CA VAL A 295 -6.12 -8.63 13.11
C VAL A 295 -4.93 -7.70 13.26
N SER A 296 -4.51 -7.05 12.17
CA SER A 296 -3.52 -5.99 12.14
C SER A 296 -4.03 -4.79 11.34
N ALA A 297 -3.27 -3.72 11.37
CA ALA A 297 -3.58 -2.53 10.60
C ALA A 297 -2.29 -1.84 10.13
N ASN A 298 -2.42 -0.90 9.19
CA ASN A 298 -1.36 0.05 8.91
C ASN A 298 -1.85 1.50 9.07
N VAL A 299 -0.91 2.42 9.18
CA VAL A 299 -1.16 3.87 9.23
C VAL A 299 -0.13 4.61 8.40
N TYR A 300 -0.46 5.81 7.96
CA TYR A 300 0.51 6.80 7.47
C TYR A 300 0.57 7.99 8.45
N PRO A 301 1.76 8.60 8.65
CA PRO A 301 1.95 9.60 9.72
C PRO A 301 1.53 11.02 9.29
N TYR A 302 0.32 11.18 8.75
CA TYR A 302 -0.24 12.46 8.30
C TYR A 302 -1.72 12.56 8.66
N LEU A 303 -2.19 13.79 8.90
CA LEU A 303 -3.57 14.08 9.30
C LEU A 303 -4.46 14.58 8.16
N ILE A 304 -3.91 14.59 6.96
CA ILE A 304 -4.62 14.94 5.72
C ILE A 304 -4.68 13.67 4.88
N ALA A 305 -5.87 13.32 4.43
CA ALA A 305 -6.09 12.23 3.50
C ALA A 305 -6.14 12.75 2.05
N ALA A 306 -5.94 11.85 1.12
CA ALA A 306 -6.16 12.09 -0.30
C ALA A 306 -7.20 11.10 -0.82
N ASN A 307 -8.22 11.59 -1.49
CA ASN A 307 -9.19 10.79 -2.20
C ASN A 307 -9.64 11.51 -3.48
N ARG A 308 -10.41 10.82 -4.31
CA ARG A 308 -10.99 11.48 -5.49
C ARG A 308 -12.08 12.44 -5.07
N LEU A 309 -12.14 13.62 -5.70
CA LEU A 309 -13.19 14.60 -5.44
C LEU A 309 -14.59 14.00 -5.73
N ALA A 310 -14.68 13.07 -6.67
CA ALA A 310 -15.90 12.35 -6.99
C ALA A 310 -16.50 11.50 -5.85
N THR A 311 -15.78 11.30 -4.74
CA THR A 311 -16.33 10.63 -3.54
C THR A 311 -17.47 11.39 -2.89
N ASP A 312 -17.58 12.70 -3.14
CA ASP A 312 -18.71 13.51 -2.66
C ASP A 312 -19.98 13.33 -3.50
N VAL A 313 -19.87 12.77 -4.69
CA VAL A 313 -21.02 12.47 -5.53
C VAL A 313 -21.91 11.42 -4.85
N PRO A 314 -23.23 11.63 -4.73
CA PRO A 314 -24.13 10.67 -4.11
C PRO A 314 -24.06 9.28 -4.71
N ALA A 315 -24.24 8.24 -3.88
CA ALA A 315 -24.11 6.85 -4.29
C ALA A 315 -24.95 6.47 -5.51
N TRP A 316 -26.23 6.94 -5.55
CA TRP A 316 -27.11 6.69 -6.68
C TRP A 316 -26.59 7.26 -8.00
N ALA A 317 -25.91 8.41 -7.95
CA ALA A 317 -25.35 9.05 -9.13
C ALA A 317 -24.07 8.33 -9.64
N SER A 318 -23.38 7.59 -8.78
CA SER A 318 -22.20 6.79 -9.13
C SER A 318 -22.54 5.34 -9.54
N ASP A 319 -23.81 4.93 -9.47
CA ASP A 319 -24.24 3.58 -9.85
C ASP A 319 -24.00 3.33 -11.33
N GLY A 320 -23.41 2.17 -11.66
CA GLY A 320 -22.98 1.82 -13.02
C GLY A 320 -21.57 2.28 -13.39
N GLY A 321 -20.81 2.89 -12.45
CA GLY A 321 -19.41 3.28 -12.64
C GLY A 321 -19.21 4.69 -13.18
N ARG A 322 -17.97 5.00 -13.56
CA ARG A 322 -17.52 6.36 -13.91
C ARG A 322 -18.32 6.98 -15.07
N GLU A 323 -18.48 6.27 -16.18
CA GLU A 323 -19.17 6.80 -17.35
C GLU A 323 -20.65 7.08 -17.08
N ALA A 324 -21.32 6.18 -16.35
CA ALA A 324 -22.70 6.39 -15.94
C ALA A 324 -22.83 7.61 -15.00
N MET A 325 -21.90 7.81 -14.10
CA MET A 325 -21.81 8.99 -13.24
C MET A 325 -21.67 10.26 -14.09
N LEU A 326 -20.69 10.29 -14.98
CA LEU A 326 -20.44 11.46 -15.84
C LEU A 326 -21.66 11.79 -16.73
N ALA A 327 -22.36 10.78 -17.25
CA ALA A 327 -23.59 10.99 -18.01
C ALA A 327 -24.67 11.66 -17.16
N ARG A 328 -24.87 11.22 -15.90
CA ARG A 328 -25.81 11.84 -14.96
C ARG A 328 -25.44 13.26 -14.59
N LEU A 329 -24.14 13.53 -14.39
CA LEU A 329 -23.64 14.88 -14.09
C LEU A 329 -23.77 15.84 -15.29
N ARG A 330 -23.86 15.33 -16.54
CA ARG A 330 -24.17 16.13 -17.74
C ARG A 330 -25.64 16.40 -17.90
N ASP A 331 -26.52 15.58 -17.31
CA ASP A 331 -27.98 15.82 -17.34
C ASP A 331 -28.34 16.94 -16.35
N PRO A 332 -29.00 18.06 -16.81
CA PRO A 332 -29.22 19.22 -15.96
C PRO A 332 -30.08 18.96 -14.71
N ALA A 333 -31.05 18.03 -14.80
CA ALA A 333 -31.93 17.72 -13.67
C ALA A 333 -31.23 16.87 -12.61
N GLN A 334 -30.51 15.86 -13.05
CA GLN A 334 -29.75 14.99 -12.16
C GLN A 334 -28.56 15.75 -11.55
N ARG A 335 -27.87 16.59 -12.33
CA ARG A 335 -26.80 17.46 -11.85
C ARG A 335 -27.27 18.35 -10.71
N ARG A 336 -28.38 19.03 -10.87
CA ARG A 336 -28.96 19.90 -9.82
C ARG A 336 -29.22 19.12 -8.54
N ARG A 337 -29.83 17.94 -8.66
CA ARG A 337 -30.08 17.07 -7.51
C ARG A 337 -28.78 16.66 -6.82
N VAL A 338 -27.72 16.31 -7.56
CA VAL A 338 -26.40 15.98 -7.01
C VAL A 338 -25.82 17.18 -6.28
N GLU A 339 -25.85 18.37 -6.85
CA GLU A 339 -25.35 19.61 -6.25
C GLU A 339 -26.07 19.93 -4.92
N GLU A 340 -27.41 19.78 -4.90
CA GLU A 340 -28.22 19.99 -3.69
C GLU A 340 -27.87 18.96 -2.59
N GLU A 341 -27.74 17.69 -2.93
CA GLU A 341 -27.38 16.64 -1.98
C GLU A 341 -25.95 16.79 -1.45
N ILE A 342 -24.97 17.21 -2.26
CA ILE A 342 -23.61 17.55 -1.83
C ILE A 342 -23.66 18.72 -0.83
N GLN A 343 -24.32 19.80 -1.20
CA GLN A 343 -24.41 20.99 -0.36
C GLN A 343 -25.07 20.70 1.00
N ALA A 344 -26.11 19.85 1.02
CA ALA A 344 -26.82 19.48 2.24
C ALA A 344 -25.99 18.63 3.22
N ARG A 345 -25.01 17.86 2.70
CA ARG A 345 -24.13 17.00 3.53
C ARG A 345 -22.95 17.75 4.11
N TRP A 346 -22.52 18.82 3.47
CA TRP A 346 -21.33 19.55 3.90
C TRP A 346 -21.57 20.34 5.19
N ALA A 347 -20.63 20.23 6.10
CA ALA A 347 -20.55 21.13 7.25
C ALA A 347 -20.24 22.57 6.80
N PRO A 348 -20.59 23.57 7.57
CA PRO A 348 -20.20 24.95 7.28
C PRO A 348 -18.69 25.09 7.11
N GLY A 349 -18.26 25.72 6.00
CA GLY A 349 -16.85 25.92 5.67
C GLY A 349 -16.14 24.69 5.11
N GLU A 350 -16.85 23.61 4.77
CA GLU A 350 -16.24 22.40 4.18
C GLU A 350 -15.46 22.69 2.88
N PRO A 351 -15.97 23.51 1.93
CA PRO A 351 -15.22 23.81 0.70
C PRO A 351 -13.86 24.52 0.93
N ASP A 352 -13.66 25.20 2.05
CA ASP A 352 -12.37 25.81 2.42
C ASP A 352 -11.37 24.76 2.93
N ARG A 353 -11.83 23.59 3.35
CA ARG A 353 -11.02 22.47 3.88
C ARG A 353 -10.65 21.45 2.81
N ILE A 354 -11.23 21.53 1.62
CA ILE A 354 -10.94 20.68 0.48
C ILE A 354 -9.91 21.39 -0.38
N THR A 355 -8.68 20.88 -0.44
CA THR A 355 -7.63 21.38 -1.33
C THR A 355 -7.49 20.46 -2.53
N LEU A 356 -7.47 21.02 -3.75
CA LEU A 356 -7.32 20.24 -4.96
C LEU A 356 -5.89 19.70 -5.09
N GLY A 357 -5.79 18.41 -5.31
CA GLY A 357 -4.56 17.72 -5.68
C GLY A 357 -4.34 17.77 -7.19
N GLY A 358 -3.33 17.04 -7.67
CA GLY A 358 -3.11 16.83 -9.09
C GLY A 358 -4.12 15.88 -9.71
N SER A 359 -4.08 15.77 -11.02
CA SER A 359 -4.96 14.94 -11.82
C SER A 359 -4.18 14.04 -12.76
N LEU A 360 -4.73 12.86 -13.04
CA LEU A 360 -4.14 11.96 -14.06
C LEU A 360 -4.46 12.42 -15.49
N THR A 361 -5.51 13.20 -15.70
CA THR A 361 -5.91 13.66 -17.04
C THR A 361 -5.39 15.05 -17.38
N GLY A 362 -5.02 15.85 -16.38
CA GLY A 362 -4.59 17.24 -16.54
C GLY A 362 -5.76 18.25 -16.66
N GLY A 363 -7.02 17.78 -16.59
CA GLY A 363 -8.20 18.62 -16.81
C GLY A 363 -8.45 19.71 -15.76
N VAL A 364 -7.73 19.66 -14.63
CA VAL A 364 -7.87 20.61 -13.50
C VAL A 364 -6.54 21.10 -12.94
N ASP A 365 -5.45 20.90 -13.66
CA ASP A 365 -4.09 21.23 -13.18
C ASP A 365 -3.93 22.71 -12.78
N GLU A 366 -4.62 23.65 -13.44
CA GLU A 366 -4.62 25.08 -13.10
C GLU A 366 -5.20 25.41 -11.71
N PHE A 367 -5.96 24.48 -11.14
CA PHE A 367 -6.56 24.63 -9.81
C PHE A 367 -5.79 23.89 -8.70
N THR A 368 -4.75 23.17 -9.06
CA THR A 368 -3.97 22.37 -8.10
C THR A 368 -3.39 23.25 -6.98
N GLY A 369 -3.63 22.82 -5.72
CA GLY A 369 -3.23 23.54 -4.52
C GLY A 369 -4.17 24.63 -4.06
N LYS A 370 -5.23 24.95 -4.81
CA LYS A 370 -6.28 25.88 -4.40
C LYS A 370 -7.35 25.15 -3.58
N THR A 371 -8.02 25.87 -2.67
CA THR A 371 -9.20 25.32 -2.01
C THR A 371 -10.39 25.31 -2.96
N LEU A 372 -11.30 24.35 -2.78
CA LEU A 372 -12.53 24.28 -3.57
C LEU A 372 -13.34 25.58 -3.49
N ALA A 373 -13.41 26.22 -2.32
CA ALA A 373 -14.05 27.52 -2.16
C ALA A 373 -13.38 28.62 -3.01
N SER A 374 -12.05 28.59 -3.12
CA SER A 374 -11.33 29.54 -3.99
C SER A 374 -11.65 29.31 -5.47
N VAL A 375 -11.63 28.03 -5.89
CA VAL A 375 -11.95 27.65 -7.27
C VAL A 375 -13.40 27.98 -7.61
N ALA A 376 -14.33 27.75 -6.69
CA ALA A 376 -15.75 28.12 -6.85
C ALA A 376 -15.92 29.63 -7.14
N ARG A 377 -15.20 30.49 -6.41
CA ARG A 377 -15.20 31.93 -6.67
C ARG A 377 -14.62 32.29 -8.03
N GLU A 378 -13.52 31.64 -8.43
CA GLU A 378 -12.85 31.85 -9.72
C GLU A 378 -13.76 31.44 -10.89
N LEU A 379 -14.45 30.30 -10.74
CA LEU A 379 -15.42 29.81 -11.73
C LEU A 379 -16.78 30.54 -11.67
N ARG A 380 -17.01 31.38 -10.67
CA ARG A 380 -18.30 32.06 -10.39
C ARG A 380 -19.46 31.06 -10.23
N LEU A 381 -19.20 29.95 -9.55
CA LEU A 381 -20.16 28.88 -9.28
C LEU A 381 -20.36 28.71 -7.78
N PRO A 382 -21.53 28.20 -7.33
CA PRO A 382 -21.65 27.66 -5.97
C PRO A 382 -20.64 26.50 -5.76
N PRO A 383 -20.12 26.28 -4.53
CA PRO A 383 -19.09 25.29 -4.29
C PRO A 383 -19.43 23.85 -4.74
N ALA A 384 -20.67 23.40 -4.52
CA ALA A 384 -21.12 22.08 -4.99
C ALA A 384 -21.15 21.98 -6.52
N ALA A 385 -21.58 23.07 -7.20
CA ALA A 385 -21.56 23.14 -8.66
C ALA A 385 -20.12 23.19 -9.20
N ALA A 386 -19.19 23.87 -8.51
CA ALA A 386 -17.78 23.87 -8.86
C ALA A 386 -17.17 22.47 -8.72
N LEU A 387 -17.52 21.72 -7.67
CA LEU A 387 -17.10 20.31 -7.52
C LEU A 387 -17.56 19.48 -8.72
N VAL A 388 -18.84 19.54 -9.08
CA VAL A 388 -19.41 18.79 -10.21
C VAL A 388 -18.71 19.19 -11.51
N GLU A 389 -18.45 20.48 -11.71
CA GLU A 389 -17.74 20.99 -12.89
C GLU A 389 -16.31 20.42 -12.97
N LEU A 390 -15.56 20.40 -11.87
CA LEU A 390 -14.21 19.83 -11.81
C LEU A 390 -14.22 18.33 -12.09
N VAL A 391 -15.20 17.60 -11.52
CA VAL A 391 -15.36 16.16 -11.78
C VAL A 391 -15.63 15.90 -13.27
N LEU A 392 -16.44 16.75 -13.93
CA LEU A 392 -16.70 16.62 -15.36
C LEU A 392 -15.46 16.95 -16.21
N ARG A 393 -14.72 18.03 -15.90
CA ARG A 393 -13.52 18.45 -16.64
C ARG A 393 -12.41 17.40 -16.58
N ASP A 394 -12.30 16.72 -15.46
CA ASP A 394 -11.23 15.75 -15.22
C ASP A 394 -11.71 14.29 -15.30
N HIS A 395 -12.79 14.05 -16.02
CA HIS A 395 -13.32 12.71 -16.27
C HIS A 395 -13.53 11.87 -14.99
N GLY A 396 -13.87 12.50 -13.85
CA GLY A 396 -14.11 11.84 -12.58
C GLY A 396 -12.87 11.60 -11.72
N ASN A 397 -11.69 12.07 -12.11
CA ASN A 397 -10.42 11.74 -11.49
C ASN A 397 -9.74 12.84 -10.63
N PRO A 398 -10.30 14.08 -10.42
CA PRO A 398 -9.56 15.08 -9.67
C PRO A 398 -9.34 14.61 -8.23
N MET A 399 -8.09 14.76 -7.75
CA MET A 399 -7.73 14.44 -6.37
C MET A 399 -8.09 15.58 -5.43
N ALA A 400 -8.46 15.24 -4.21
CA ALA A 400 -8.71 16.19 -3.13
C ALA A 400 -7.94 15.79 -1.87
N PHE A 401 -7.39 16.78 -1.17
CA PHE A 401 -6.74 16.63 0.12
C PHE A 401 -7.65 17.20 1.21
N ARG A 402 -7.85 16.42 2.29
CA ARG A 402 -8.79 16.77 3.36
C ARG A 402 -8.22 16.42 4.72
N ALA A 403 -8.26 17.38 5.64
CA ALA A 403 -7.94 17.12 7.04
C ALA A 403 -9.03 16.23 7.66
N PHE A 404 -8.62 15.11 8.28
CA PHE A 404 -9.55 14.12 8.80
C PHE A 404 -9.44 13.89 10.31
N GLY A 405 -8.24 13.95 10.90
CA GLY A 405 -7.97 13.39 12.21
C GLY A 405 -7.24 14.32 13.16
N SER A 406 -6.98 13.82 14.36
CA SER A 406 -6.14 14.43 15.38
C SER A 406 -4.81 13.70 15.54
N GLU A 407 -3.78 14.41 15.99
CA GLU A 407 -2.46 13.81 16.28
C GLU A 407 -2.57 12.74 17.37
N ASP A 408 -3.41 12.97 18.39
CA ASP A 408 -3.59 12.01 19.49
C ASP A 408 -4.16 10.68 19.01
N ASP A 409 -5.14 10.71 18.10
CA ASP A 409 -5.71 9.50 17.50
C ASP A 409 -4.69 8.79 16.61
N LEU A 410 -3.91 9.54 15.83
CA LEU A 410 -2.84 8.98 14.99
C LEU A 410 -1.77 8.29 15.86
N VAL A 411 -1.29 8.97 16.91
CA VAL A 411 -0.29 8.42 17.83
C VAL A 411 -0.80 7.16 18.50
N LEU A 412 -2.07 7.17 18.96
CA LEU A 412 -2.67 6.00 19.61
C LEU A 412 -2.73 4.77 18.68
N ALA A 413 -3.02 4.96 17.41
CA ALA A 413 -2.96 3.89 16.41
C ALA A 413 -1.51 3.47 16.09
N LEU A 414 -0.60 4.45 15.92
CA LEU A 414 0.79 4.23 15.55
C LEU A 414 1.57 3.38 16.56
N VAL A 415 1.36 3.60 17.86
CA VAL A 415 2.13 2.90 18.90
C VAL A 415 1.66 1.46 19.13
N GLN A 416 0.55 1.02 18.56
CA GLN A 416 0.07 -0.34 18.74
C GLN A 416 1.05 -1.37 18.15
N PRO A 417 1.36 -2.48 18.83
CA PRO A 417 2.37 -3.44 18.36
C PRO A 417 1.99 -4.19 17.06
N TRP A 418 0.72 -4.17 16.71
CA TRP A 418 0.15 -4.80 15.51
C TRP A 418 -0.05 -3.80 14.34
N THR A 419 0.34 -2.53 14.50
CA THR A 419 0.23 -1.53 13.44
C THR A 419 1.53 -1.43 12.66
N SER A 420 1.49 -1.62 11.36
CA SER A 420 2.57 -1.37 10.41
C SER A 420 2.46 0.03 9.79
N ILE A 421 3.43 0.40 8.95
CA ILE A 421 3.49 1.69 8.27
C ILE A 421 3.23 1.49 6.78
N GLY A 422 2.26 2.22 6.23
CA GLY A 422 2.00 2.28 4.80
C GLY A 422 2.10 3.70 4.28
N THR A 423 2.32 3.88 2.98
CA THR A 423 2.36 5.23 2.38
C THR A 423 1.01 5.68 1.84
N ASP A 424 0.17 4.73 1.47
CA ASP A 424 -1.11 4.97 0.79
C ASP A 424 -0.94 5.88 -0.44
N TRP A 425 0.15 5.63 -1.20
CA TRP A 425 0.47 6.38 -2.42
C TRP A 425 1.33 5.55 -3.37
N GLY A 426 1.31 5.92 -4.66
CA GLY A 426 2.16 5.33 -5.70
C GLY A 426 3.64 5.68 -5.56
N ALA A 427 4.42 5.44 -6.61
CA ALA A 427 5.87 5.60 -6.66
C ALA A 427 6.29 6.73 -7.63
N PRO A 428 5.93 8.02 -7.42
CA PRO A 428 6.37 9.12 -8.26
C PRO A 428 7.86 9.41 -8.07
N ALA A 429 8.40 10.27 -8.93
CA ALA A 429 9.71 10.88 -8.78
C ALA A 429 9.57 12.42 -8.83
N THR A 430 10.63 13.14 -8.46
CA THR A 430 10.64 14.61 -8.54
C THR A 430 10.88 15.11 -9.96
N ASP A 431 11.20 14.22 -10.88
CA ASP A 431 11.38 14.44 -12.31
C ASP A 431 10.74 13.30 -13.12
N GLY A 432 10.74 13.41 -14.45
CA GLY A 432 10.20 12.39 -15.34
C GLY A 432 8.68 12.40 -15.46
N PRO A 433 8.07 11.30 -15.93
CA PRO A 433 6.67 11.30 -16.36
C PRO A 433 5.65 11.64 -15.27
N LEU A 434 5.95 11.31 -14.00
CA LEU A 434 5.05 11.49 -12.87
C LEU A 434 5.34 12.76 -12.03
N ALA A 435 6.31 13.61 -12.45
CA ALA A 435 6.73 14.78 -11.69
C ALA A 435 5.61 15.81 -11.50
N ASP A 436 4.79 16.00 -12.53
CA ASP A 436 3.70 16.99 -12.54
C ASP A 436 2.42 16.51 -11.84
N THR A 437 2.36 15.22 -11.46
CA THR A 437 1.26 14.69 -10.66
C THR A 437 1.44 15.13 -9.22
N ARG A 438 0.90 16.28 -8.82
CA ARG A 438 1.08 16.82 -7.46
C ARG A 438 0.70 15.78 -6.41
N ALA A 439 1.71 15.06 -5.93
CA ALA A 439 1.56 13.99 -4.97
C ALA A 439 1.22 14.55 -3.58
N HIS A 440 0.67 13.71 -2.72
CA HIS A 440 0.60 13.99 -1.30
C HIS A 440 2.01 13.84 -0.67
N PRO A 441 2.40 14.64 0.34
CA PRO A 441 3.71 14.51 1.01
C PRO A 441 4.03 13.09 1.51
N ARG A 442 2.99 12.29 1.82
CA ARG A 442 3.16 10.89 2.25
C ARG A 442 3.85 9.99 1.22
N ALA A 443 3.78 10.35 -0.06
CA ALA A 443 4.49 9.62 -1.12
C ALA A 443 6.01 9.62 -0.92
N PHE A 444 6.55 10.72 -0.43
CA PHE A 444 7.99 10.97 -0.32
C PHE A 444 8.54 10.88 1.10
N GLY A 445 7.71 11.09 2.13
CA GLY A 445 8.19 11.34 3.48
C GLY A 445 7.73 10.38 4.57
N THR A 446 6.92 9.37 4.28
CA THR A 446 6.27 8.54 5.30
C THR A 446 7.26 7.87 6.26
N THR A 447 8.21 7.10 5.77
CA THR A 447 9.17 6.38 6.62
C THR A 447 10.14 7.32 7.32
N ALA A 448 10.58 8.36 6.61
CA ALA A 448 11.45 9.40 7.17
C ALA A 448 10.79 10.17 8.31
N ARG A 449 9.48 10.48 8.17
CA ARG A 449 8.70 11.13 9.21
C ARG A 449 8.52 10.24 10.45
N ILE A 450 8.34 8.93 10.27
CA ILE A 450 8.35 7.97 11.39
C ILE A 450 9.68 8.04 12.13
N LEU A 451 10.79 7.91 11.41
CA LEU A 451 12.13 7.86 12.00
C LEU A 451 12.58 9.22 12.57
N GLY A 452 12.29 10.32 11.88
CA GLY A 452 12.67 11.65 12.32
C GLY A 452 11.78 12.17 13.44
N ARG A 453 10.47 12.29 13.18
CA ARG A 453 9.54 12.92 14.11
C ARG A 453 9.17 12.00 15.28
N TYR A 454 8.70 10.78 15.02
CA TYR A 454 8.11 9.93 16.07
C TYR A 454 9.16 9.12 16.85
N VAL A 455 10.31 8.83 16.24
CA VAL A 455 11.43 8.17 16.94
C VAL A 455 12.34 9.22 17.56
N ARG A 456 13.04 10.04 16.74
CA ARG A 456 14.12 10.92 17.22
C ARG A 456 13.62 12.12 18.02
N GLU A 457 12.56 12.81 17.57
CA GLU A 457 12.12 14.07 18.18
C GLU A 457 11.11 13.85 19.31
N GLN A 458 10.13 12.98 19.11
CA GLN A 458 9.05 12.76 20.07
C GLN A 458 9.26 11.54 20.98
N HIS A 459 10.21 10.65 20.69
CA HIS A 459 10.53 9.44 21.47
C HIS A 459 9.31 8.54 21.74
N LEU A 460 8.34 8.48 20.79
CA LEU A 460 7.15 7.65 20.93
C LEU A 460 7.40 6.19 20.58
N LEU A 461 8.41 5.93 19.74
CA LEU A 461 8.88 4.60 19.37
C LEU A 461 10.41 4.54 19.55
N THR A 462 10.92 3.35 19.86
CA THR A 462 12.35 3.09 19.68
C THR A 462 12.65 2.93 18.18
N LEU A 463 13.90 3.12 17.79
CA LEU A 463 14.31 2.89 16.40
C LEU A 463 14.05 1.44 15.98
N GLU A 464 14.36 0.49 16.85
CA GLU A 464 14.16 -0.94 16.64
C GLU A 464 12.69 -1.29 16.41
N GLU A 465 11.77 -0.73 17.22
CA GLU A 465 10.34 -0.96 17.05
C GLU A 465 9.81 -0.28 15.77
N ALA A 466 10.25 0.92 15.44
CA ALA A 466 9.88 1.58 14.19
C ALA A 466 10.34 0.78 12.96
N VAL A 467 11.57 0.27 12.98
CA VAL A 467 12.08 -0.63 11.92
C VAL A 467 11.26 -1.90 11.85
N ARG A 468 10.97 -2.57 12.99
CA ARG A 468 10.11 -3.76 13.02
C ARG A 468 8.74 -3.52 12.35
N LYS A 469 8.11 -2.38 12.64
CA LYS A 469 6.82 -1.98 12.06
C LYS A 469 6.88 -1.74 10.54
N MET A 470 8.04 -1.43 10.00
CA MET A 470 8.26 -1.20 8.57
C MET A 470 8.89 -2.41 7.85
N THR A 471 9.25 -3.49 8.56
CA THR A 471 10.02 -4.61 8.00
C THR A 471 9.41 -5.96 8.36
N SER A 472 9.77 -6.58 9.50
CA SER A 472 9.32 -7.93 9.83
C SER A 472 7.82 -8.04 10.11
N LEU A 473 7.19 -7.01 10.65
CA LEU A 473 5.74 -7.02 10.89
C LEU A 473 4.95 -7.13 9.57
N PRO A 474 5.17 -6.28 8.55
CA PRO A 474 4.53 -6.47 7.25
C PRO A 474 4.99 -7.74 6.52
N ALA A 475 6.26 -8.19 6.66
CA ALA A 475 6.72 -9.45 6.10
C ALA A 475 5.96 -10.66 6.66
N GLN A 476 5.66 -10.64 7.96
CA GLN A 476 4.84 -11.67 8.60
C GLN A 476 3.41 -11.69 8.04
N ARG A 477 2.80 -10.51 7.78
CA ARG A 477 1.48 -10.42 7.14
C ARG A 477 1.50 -11.03 5.74
N LEU A 478 2.57 -10.82 4.98
CA LEU A 478 2.75 -11.41 3.65
C LEU A 478 3.18 -12.89 3.69
N GLY A 479 3.56 -13.43 4.83
CA GLY A 479 4.06 -14.81 4.91
C GLY A 479 5.41 -15.03 4.23
N VAL A 480 6.28 -14.00 4.18
CA VAL A 480 7.60 -14.03 3.51
C VAL A 480 8.75 -13.95 4.51
N PRO A 481 9.16 -15.07 5.14
CA PRO A 481 10.04 -15.07 6.31
C PRO A 481 11.50 -14.66 6.01
N ASP A 482 11.89 -14.65 4.74
CA ASP A 482 13.24 -14.26 4.31
C ASP A 482 13.36 -12.79 3.96
N LEU A 483 12.26 -12.02 4.07
CA LEU A 483 12.20 -10.59 3.82
C LEU A 483 11.99 -9.83 5.13
N GLY A 484 12.48 -8.60 5.21
CA GLY A 484 12.27 -7.71 6.36
C GLY A 484 13.08 -8.08 7.61
N VAL A 485 14.11 -8.91 7.48
CA VAL A 485 15.03 -9.29 8.58
C VAL A 485 16.48 -9.34 8.10
N ILE A 486 17.43 -9.02 9.00
CA ILE A 486 18.86 -9.19 8.75
C ILE A 486 19.34 -10.45 9.49
N ARG A 487 19.46 -11.55 8.76
CA ARG A 487 20.04 -12.82 9.24
C ARG A 487 20.67 -13.59 8.08
N PRO A 488 21.60 -14.50 8.32
CA PRO A 488 22.10 -15.40 7.28
C PRO A 488 20.94 -16.16 6.60
N GLY A 489 20.96 -16.21 5.27
CA GLY A 489 19.92 -16.80 4.42
C GLY A 489 18.81 -15.84 4.00
N ALA A 490 18.64 -14.70 4.65
CA ALA A 490 17.64 -13.69 4.27
C ALA A 490 18.02 -12.95 2.98
N LEU A 491 17.03 -12.36 2.31
CA LEU A 491 17.23 -11.48 1.16
C LEU A 491 18.02 -10.22 1.58
N ALA A 492 18.95 -9.80 0.75
CA ALA A 492 19.80 -8.65 1.00
C ALA A 492 19.15 -7.32 0.56
N ASP A 493 17.86 -7.17 0.80
CA ASP A 493 17.18 -5.87 0.68
C ASP A 493 17.52 -5.07 1.94
N LEU A 494 18.40 -4.09 1.82
CA LEU A 494 18.99 -3.37 2.96
C LEU A 494 18.88 -1.86 2.77
N VAL A 495 18.77 -1.16 3.88
CA VAL A 495 18.78 0.30 3.96
C VAL A 495 19.91 0.74 4.89
N VAL A 496 20.69 1.70 4.43
CA VAL A 496 21.68 2.41 5.26
C VAL A 496 21.11 3.80 5.55
N LEU A 497 21.04 4.16 6.83
CA LEU A 497 20.49 5.45 7.23
C LEU A 497 21.32 6.13 8.34
N ASP A 498 21.24 7.45 8.35
CA ASP A 498 21.80 8.29 9.41
C ASP A 498 20.69 8.62 10.43
N PRO A 499 20.66 7.98 11.60
CA PRO A 499 19.60 8.18 12.58
C PRO A 499 19.56 9.60 13.16
N ALA A 500 20.67 10.34 13.09
CA ALA A 500 20.73 11.72 13.54
C ALA A 500 20.17 12.72 12.53
N ARG A 501 20.12 12.35 11.23
CA ARG A 501 19.74 13.26 10.14
C ARG A 501 18.44 12.87 9.45
N VAL A 502 17.95 11.65 9.61
CA VAL A 502 16.75 11.16 8.91
C VAL A 502 15.54 12.02 9.26
N ILE A 503 14.93 12.62 8.24
CA ILE A 503 13.74 13.47 8.37
C ILE A 503 13.04 13.62 7.02
N ASP A 504 11.70 13.77 7.04
CA ASP A 504 10.92 14.17 5.87
C ASP A 504 11.12 15.65 5.54
N THR A 505 11.14 15.97 4.26
CA THR A 505 11.25 17.36 3.74
C THR A 505 10.03 17.76 2.92
N ALA A 506 9.19 16.79 2.58
CA ALA A 506 7.98 17.00 1.79
C ALA A 506 6.91 17.72 2.61
N THR A 507 6.34 18.79 2.05
CA THR A 507 5.21 19.55 2.62
C THR A 507 4.05 19.61 1.62
N PHE A 508 2.88 20.12 2.02
CA PHE A 508 1.77 20.31 1.09
C PHE A 508 2.02 21.39 0.04
N GLU A 509 2.88 22.36 0.34
CA GLU A 509 3.33 23.39 -0.60
C GLU A 509 4.38 22.86 -1.57
N ARG A 510 5.23 21.94 -1.10
CA ARG A 510 6.31 21.31 -1.86
C ARG A 510 6.32 19.80 -1.62
N PRO A 511 5.35 19.06 -2.16
CA PRO A 511 5.16 17.64 -1.86
C PRO A 511 6.22 16.73 -2.48
N ALA A 512 6.74 17.06 -3.65
CA ALA A 512 7.78 16.30 -4.34
C ALA A 512 9.17 16.69 -3.81
N SER A 513 9.52 16.15 -2.65
CA SER A 513 10.81 16.41 -2.00
C SER A 513 11.31 15.16 -1.30
N TYR A 514 12.49 14.67 -1.71
CA TYR A 514 13.08 13.47 -1.12
C TYR A 514 13.52 13.72 0.31
N PRO A 515 13.39 12.73 1.21
CA PRO A 515 13.83 12.85 2.59
C PRO A 515 15.35 12.95 2.70
N LEU A 516 15.84 13.33 3.87
CA LEU A 516 17.26 13.33 4.22
C LEU A 516 17.59 12.09 5.07
N GLY A 517 18.88 11.73 5.09
CA GLY A 517 19.43 10.72 6.00
C GLY A 517 19.28 9.28 5.52
N PHE A 518 18.96 9.02 4.27
CA PHE A 518 19.09 7.74 3.57
C PHE A 518 20.30 7.82 2.63
N ASP A 519 21.19 6.83 2.69
CA ASP A 519 22.44 6.77 1.91
C ASP A 519 22.36 5.73 0.79
#